data_eb9eb20510b07e4d6b178f8567ac87fe
#
_entry.id   eb9eb20510b07e4d6b178f8567ac87fe
#
_cell.length_a   1.000
_cell.length_b   1.000
_cell.length_c   1.000
_cell.angle_alpha   90.00
_cell.angle_beta   90.00
_cell.angle_gamma   90.00
#
_symmetry.space_group_name_H-M   'P 1'
#
loop_
_entity.id
_entity.type
_entity.pdbx_description
1 polymer ?
#
loop_
_entity_poly.entity_id
_entity_poly.type
_entity_poly.pdbx_seq_one_letter_code
_entity_poly.pdbx_strand_id
1 'polypeptide(L)'
;SVDYRMGPETPFPGAVDDCLAVTRWVSSQAGALRIDPARLAVGGDSAGGNLAAVVAISARDAGNLPLAFQLLIYPCTDCRNQTASHRENGQGYLLTSDTIAYFYRHYMPNEADKLDWRASPLLHTDLTRLPPALVLTAGFDLLRDEGLQYADRLSQAGNCAQYVCFERQVHGFITMGKVLDEANTAVALCGTALRRALAPA
;
A
#
# COMPACT_ATOMS: atom_id res chain seq x y z
N SER A 1 9.24 -9.36 6.52
CA SER A 1 9.43 -7.98 6.06
C SER A 1 10.45 -7.96 4.93
N VAL A 2 10.19 -7.16 3.89
CA VAL A 2 11.08 -7.00 2.74
C VAL A 2 11.94 -5.76 2.97
N ASP A 3 13.25 -5.95 2.99
CA ASP A 3 14.25 -4.87 3.00
C ASP A 3 14.59 -4.54 1.54
N TYR A 4 13.68 -3.84 0.86
CA TYR A 4 13.83 -3.48 -0.55
C TYR A 4 14.83 -2.35 -0.75
N ARG A 5 15.52 -2.36 -1.88
CA ARG A 5 16.47 -1.31 -2.24
C ARG A 5 15.77 0.04 -2.41
N MET A 6 16.41 1.10 -1.94
CA MET A 6 15.85 2.45 -1.93
C MET A 6 16.65 3.41 -2.80
N GLY A 7 15.98 4.50 -3.22
CA GLY A 7 16.67 5.64 -3.81
C GLY A 7 17.51 6.40 -2.77
N PRO A 8 18.55 7.14 -3.20
CA PRO A 8 18.91 7.39 -4.60
C PRO A 8 19.73 6.27 -5.26
N GLU A 9 20.29 5.30 -4.50
CA GLU A 9 21.16 4.24 -5.01
C GLU A 9 20.42 3.31 -5.98
N THR A 10 19.15 3.03 -5.71
CA THR A 10 18.29 2.22 -6.58
C THR A 10 16.95 2.93 -6.76
N PRO A 11 16.81 3.76 -7.81
CA PRO A 11 15.56 4.45 -8.08
C PRO A 11 14.47 3.49 -8.59
N PHE A 12 13.28 4.04 -8.82
CA PHE A 12 12.17 3.33 -9.46
C PHE A 12 12.62 2.66 -10.78
N PRO A 13 12.22 1.42 -11.05
CA PRO A 13 11.29 0.58 -10.29
C PRO A 13 11.96 -0.43 -9.33
N GLY A 14 13.21 -0.24 -8.89
CA GLY A 14 13.97 -1.23 -8.13
C GLY A 14 13.26 -1.82 -6.92
N ALA A 15 12.58 -1.00 -6.11
CA ALA A 15 11.79 -1.47 -4.95
C ALA A 15 10.62 -2.37 -5.38
N VAL A 16 9.97 -2.06 -6.51
CA VAL A 16 8.89 -2.89 -7.08
C VAL A 16 9.42 -4.26 -7.46
N ASP A 17 10.56 -4.30 -8.17
CA ASP A 17 11.19 -5.55 -8.61
C ASP A 17 11.57 -6.42 -7.42
N ASP A 18 12.13 -5.83 -6.36
CA ASP A 18 12.49 -6.55 -5.14
C ASP A 18 11.27 -7.15 -4.43
N CYS A 19 10.20 -6.36 -4.26
CA CYS A 19 8.98 -6.83 -3.61
C CYS A 19 8.31 -7.96 -4.41
N LEU A 20 8.28 -7.87 -5.73
CA LEU A 20 7.77 -8.92 -6.60
C LEU A 20 8.64 -10.18 -6.53
N ALA A 21 9.96 -10.03 -6.57
CA ALA A 21 10.89 -11.16 -6.47
C ALA A 21 10.74 -11.90 -5.13
N VAL A 22 10.69 -11.16 -4.02
CA VAL A 22 10.51 -11.76 -2.68
C VAL A 22 9.14 -12.45 -2.56
N THR A 23 8.06 -11.84 -3.05
CA THR A 23 6.72 -12.44 -2.99
C THR A 23 6.66 -13.75 -3.77
N ARG A 24 7.25 -13.81 -4.96
CA ARG A 24 7.39 -15.03 -5.77
C ARG A 24 8.24 -16.08 -5.06
N TRP A 25 9.37 -15.66 -4.48
CA TRP A 25 10.27 -16.54 -3.74
C TRP A 25 9.55 -17.17 -2.53
N VAL A 26 8.84 -16.38 -1.72
CA VAL A 26 8.05 -16.86 -0.58
C VAL A 26 7.04 -17.93 -1.03
N SER A 27 6.31 -17.67 -2.11
CA SER A 27 5.37 -18.63 -2.67
C SER A 27 6.06 -19.92 -3.15
N SER A 28 7.20 -19.81 -3.84
CA SER A 28 7.96 -20.96 -4.35
C SER A 28 8.63 -21.79 -3.25
N GLN A 29 8.96 -21.18 -2.11
CA GLN A 29 9.59 -21.82 -0.96
C GLN A 29 8.62 -22.20 0.14
N ALA A 30 7.31 -22.26 -0.16
CA ALA A 30 6.27 -22.49 0.84
C ALA A 30 6.51 -23.74 1.70
N GLY A 31 6.97 -24.83 1.12
CA GLY A 31 7.30 -26.06 1.84
C GLY A 31 8.46 -25.87 2.82
N ALA A 32 9.54 -25.23 2.42
CA ALA A 32 10.70 -24.96 3.27
C ALA A 32 10.35 -23.96 4.39
N LEU A 33 9.51 -22.97 4.08
CA LEU A 33 9.03 -21.97 5.04
C LEU A 33 7.88 -22.48 5.93
N ARG A 34 7.34 -23.67 5.65
CA ARG A 34 6.19 -24.26 6.36
C ARG A 34 4.97 -23.34 6.36
N ILE A 35 4.69 -22.72 5.22
CA ILE A 35 3.53 -21.85 5.01
C ILE A 35 2.61 -22.44 3.94
N ASP A 36 1.36 -21.98 3.93
CA ASP A 36 0.41 -22.33 2.88
C ASP A 36 0.48 -21.26 1.76
N PRO A 37 0.91 -21.60 0.54
CA PRO A 37 1.04 -20.64 -0.55
C PRO A 37 -0.32 -20.10 -1.03
N ALA A 38 -1.44 -20.75 -0.74
CA ALA A 38 -2.78 -20.27 -1.05
C ALA A 38 -3.26 -19.19 -0.05
N ARG A 39 -2.55 -19.00 1.05
CA ARG A 39 -2.89 -18.06 2.12
C ARG A 39 -1.82 -16.99 2.31
N LEU A 40 -1.34 -16.44 1.20
CA LEU A 40 -0.40 -15.32 1.22
C LEU A 40 -1.17 -14.00 1.17
N ALA A 41 -0.77 -13.05 2.00
CA ALA A 41 -1.22 -11.67 1.93
C ALA A 41 -0.02 -10.75 1.68
N VAL A 42 -0.27 -9.63 1.03
CA VAL A 42 0.69 -8.53 0.93
C VAL A 42 0.18 -7.35 1.74
N GLY A 43 1.09 -6.58 2.33
CA GLY A 43 0.67 -5.41 3.08
C GLY A 43 1.84 -4.50 3.37
N GLY A 44 1.52 -3.25 3.68
CA GLY A 44 2.51 -2.25 4.04
C GLY A 44 1.87 -0.91 4.36
N ASP A 45 2.68 -0.03 4.90
CA ASP A 45 2.29 1.33 5.23
C ASP A 45 3.00 2.33 4.30
N SER A 46 2.31 3.43 3.94
CA SER A 46 2.86 4.51 3.14
C SER A 46 3.43 4.01 1.79
N ALA A 47 4.71 4.15 1.55
CA ALA A 47 5.42 3.58 0.40
C ALA A 47 5.28 2.04 0.35
N GLY A 48 5.29 1.35 1.51
CA GLY A 48 5.02 -0.08 1.57
C GLY A 48 3.59 -0.44 1.16
N GLY A 49 2.61 0.42 1.45
CA GLY A 49 1.23 0.30 0.97
C GLY A 49 1.13 0.46 -0.55
N ASN A 50 1.90 1.38 -1.13
CA ASN A 50 2.06 1.50 -2.58
C ASN A 50 2.58 0.20 -3.18
N LEU A 51 3.71 -0.30 -2.68
CA LEU A 51 4.34 -1.52 -3.17
C LEU A 51 3.43 -2.74 -3.02
N ALA A 52 2.67 -2.84 -1.93
CA ALA A 52 1.70 -3.91 -1.73
C ALA A 52 0.58 -3.88 -2.78
N ALA A 53 0.04 -2.70 -3.10
CA ALA A 53 -0.96 -2.54 -4.15
C ALA A 53 -0.41 -2.93 -5.53
N VAL A 54 0.81 -2.50 -5.86
CA VAL A 54 1.49 -2.83 -7.12
C VAL A 54 1.78 -4.33 -7.22
N VAL A 55 2.23 -4.96 -6.13
CA VAL A 55 2.44 -6.41 -6.09
C VAL A 55 1.13 -7.17 -6.29
N ALA A 56 0.01 -6.71 -5.70
CA ALA A 56 -1.30 -7.34 -5.88
C ALA A 56 -1.76 -7.30 -7.34
N ILE A 57 -1.60 -6.15 -8.01
CA ILE A 57 -1.92 -6.00 -9.44
C ILE A 57 -1.03 -6.92 -10.29
N SER A 58 0.29 -6.86 -10.07
CA SER A 58 1.27 -7.65 -10.83
C SER A 58 1.09 -9.16 -10.64
N ALA A 59 0.72 -9.60 -9.45
CA ALA A 59 0.44 -11.00 -9.14
C ALA A 59 -0.80 -11.51 -9.88
N ARG A 60 -1.88 -10.71 -9.91
CA ARG A 60 -3.08 -11.00 -10.68
C ARG A 60 -2.78 -11.10 -12.19
N ASP A 61 -2.02 -10.14 -12.73
CA ASP A 61 -1.68 -10.09 -14.15
C ASP A 61 -0.79 -11.27 -14.59
N ALA A 62 0.13 -11.69 -13.73
CA ALA A 62 0.95 -12.86 -13.97
C ALA A 62 0.16 -14.19 -13.90
N GLY A 63 -0.97 -14.23 -13.20
CA GLY A 63 -1.87 -15.38 -13.11
C GLY A 63 -1.33 -16.60 -12.35
N ASN A 64 -0.15 -16.50 -11.74
CA ASN A 64 0.54 -17.62 -11.10
C ASN A 64 0.97 -17.36 -9.65
N LEU A 65 0.50 -16.28 -9.06
CA LEU A 65 0.81 -15.88 -7.68
C LEU A 65 -0.49 -15.50 -6.95
N PRO A 66 -1.23 -16.47 -6.42
CA PRO A 66 -2.48 -16.18 -5.72
C PRO A 66 -2.20 -15.43 -4.41
N LEU A 67 -2.87 -14.31 -4.23
CA LEU A 67 -2.85 -13.55 -2.98
C LEU A 67 -4.23 -13.58 -2.35
N ALA A 68 -4.30 -13.88 -1.06
CA ALA A 68 -5.55 -13.98 -0.30
C ALA A 68 -6.05 -12.61 0.17
N PHE A 69 -5.16 -11.62 0.33
CA PHE A 69 -5.51 -10.32 0.89
C PHE A 69 -4.46 -9.25 0.57
N GLN A 70 -4.89 -7.98 0.55
CA GLN A 70 -4.00 -6.82 0.55
C GLN A 70 -4.36 -5.87 1.69
N LEU A 71 -3.36 -5.52 2.51
CA LEU A 71 -3.47 -4.59 3.63
C LEU A 71 -2.72 -3.30 3.29
N LEU A 72 -3.46 -2.22 3.07
CA LEU A 72 -2.92 -0.95 2.58
C LEU A 72 -3.11 0.14 3.66
N ILE A 73 -2.05 0.49 4.35
CA ILE A 73 -2.09 1.44 5.46
C ILE A 73 -1.60 2.79 4.96
N TYR A 74 -2.47 3.79 4.93
CA TYR A 74 -2.29 5.13 4.35
C TYR A 74 -1.41 5.12 3.07
N PRO A 75 -1.79 4.30 2.07
CA PRO A 75 -0.93 4.03 0.92
C PRO A 75 -0.77 5.27 0.04
N CYS A 76 0.44 5.48 -0.51
CA CYS A 76 0.62 6.35 -1.65
C CYS A 76 0.12 5.63 -2.91
N THR A 77 -0.95 6.11 -3.53
CA THR A 77 -1.54 5.46 -4.70
C THR A 77 -1.51 6.32 -5.96
N ASP A 78 -1.16 7.61 -5.84
CA ASP A 78 -1.06 8.56 -6.95
C ASP A 78 0.06 9.59 -6.74
N CYS A 79 1.20 9.37 -7.36
CA CYS A 79 2.37 10.24 -7.23
C CYS A 79 2.23 11.61 -7.92
N ARG A 80 1.07 11.93 -8.52
CA ARG A 80 0.81 13.24 -9.15
C ARG A 80 0.48 14.35 -8.15
N ASN A 81 0.13 14.00 -6.90
CA ASN A 81 -0.17 14.94 -5.80
C ASN A 81 -1.31 15.93 -6.12
N GLN A 82 -2.41 15.46 -6.73
CA GLN A 82 -3.46 16.35 -7.28
C GLN A 82 -4.74 16.42 -6.42
N THR A 83 -4.82 15.67 -5.34
CA THR A 83 -6.04 15.60 -4.51
C THR A 83 -6.24 16.85 -3.64
N ALA A 84 -7.44 16.98 -3.04
CA ALA A 84 -7.74 18.06 -2.10
C ALA A 84 -6.88 17.91 -0.84
N SER A 85 -6.70 16.67 -0.32
CA SER A 85 -5.89 16.43 0.87
C SER A 85 -4.42 16.85 0.70
N HIS A 86 -3.84 16.77 -0.50
CA HIS A 86 -2.51 17.31 -0.77
C HIS A 86 -2.43 18.83 -0.57
N ARG A 87 -3.48 19.56 -0.90
CA ARG A 87 -3.54 21.02 -0.70
C ARG A 87 -3.86 21.38 0.75
N GLU A 88 -4.75 20.65 1.39
CA GLU A 88 -5.25 20.93 2.74
C GLU A 88 -4.23 20.52 3.81
N ASN A 89 -3.61 19.35 3.66
CA ASN A 89 -2.75 18.72 4.66
C ASN A 89 -1.26 18.74 4.28
N GLY A 90 -0.89 19.45 3.22
CA GLY A 90 0.49 19.49 2.72
C GLY A 90 1.49 20.20 3.63
N GLN A 91 1.03 20.93 4.65
CA GLN A 91 1.83 21.65 5.63
C GLN A 91 1.24 21.51 7.03
N GLY A 92 2.09 21.62 8.05
CA GLY A 92 1.66 21.66 9.46
C GLY A 92 1.44 20.29 10.11
N TYR A 93 1.55 19.20 9.38
CA TYR A 93 1.46 17.83 9.88
C TYR A 93 2.77 17.06 9.68
N LEU A 94 2.81 15.80 10.13
CA LEU A 94 4.04 14.99 10.14
C LEU A 94 4.60 14.75 8.74
N LEU A 95 3.75 14.40 7.76
CA LEU A 95 4.11 14.27 6.36
C LEU A 95 3.73 15.55 5.62
N THR A 96 4.71 16.20 5.02
CA THR A 96 4.52 17.45 4.30
C THR A 96 4.76 17.31 2.79
N SER A 97 4.27 18.27 2.01
CA SER A 97 4.54 18.35 0.57
C SER A 97 6.04 18.39 0.26
N ASP A 98 6.83 19.09 1.09
CA ASP A 98 8.29 19.17 0.92
C ASP A 98 8.96 17.81 1.16
N THR A 99 8.47 17.06 2.16
CA THR A 99 8.95 15.71 2.45
C THR A 99 8.63 14.75 1.29
N ILE A 100 7.42 14.81 0.74
CA ILE A 100 7.04 14.02 -0.45
C ILE A 100 7.92 14.40 -1.65
N ALA A 101 8.14 15.70 -1.89
CA ALA A 101 9.00 16.16 -2.98
C ALA A 101 10.45 15.67 -2.82
N TYR A 102 10.94 15.63 -1.58
CA TYR A 102 12.25 15.05 -1.28
C TYR A 102 12.32 13.57 -1.64
N PHE A 103 11.34 12.76 -1.20
CA PHE A 103 11.31 11.33 -1.52
C PHE A 103 11.20 11.08 -3.02
N TYR A 104 10.35 11.81 -3.73
CA TYR A 104 10.17 11.62 -5.16
C TYR A 104 11.42 11.95 -5.97
N ARG A 105 12.18 12.99 -5.59
CA ARG A 105 13.46 13.30 -6.27
C ARG A 105 14.47 12.15 -6.21
N HIS A 106 14.45 11.38 -5.13
CA HIS A 106 15.37 10.26 -4.95
C HIS A 106 14.83 8.95 -5.51
N TYR A 107 13.52 8.75 -5.42
CA TYR A 107 12.90 7.51 -5.89
C TYR A 107 12.53 7.54 -7.37
N MET A 108 12.00 8.65 -7.87
CA MET A 108 11.54 8.84 -9.26
C MET A 108 12.22 10.07 -9.88
N PRO A 109 13.49 9.94 -10.29
CA PRO A 109 14.22 11.09 -10.86
C PRO A 109 13.63 11.59 -12.18
N ASN A 110 12.84 10.75 -12.90
CA ASN A 110 12.12 11.17 -14.09
C ASN A 110 10.66 11.46 -13.73
N GLU A 111 10.17 12.67 -14.06
CA GLU A 111 8.78 13.05 -13.81
C GLU A 111 7.76 12.12 -14.51
N ALA A 112 8.14 11.52 -15.66
CA ALA A 112 7.30 10.54 -16.35
C ALA A 112 7.02 9.28 -15.54
N ASP A 113 7.90 8.91 -14.60
CA ASP A 113 7.73 7.72 -13.76
C ASP A 113 6.48 7.83 -12.86
N LYS A 114 6.07 9.04 -12.50
CA LYS A 114 4.85 9.30 -11.73
C LYS A 114 3.56 8.86 -12.46
N LEU A 115 3.62 8.75 -13.79
CA LEU A 115 2.50 8.29 -14.62
C LEU A 115 2.53 6.78 -14.86
N ASP A 116 3.60 6.10 -14.48
CA ASP A 116 3.64 4.64 -14.50
C ASP A 116 2.77 4.09 -13.37
N TRP A 117 1.86 3.17 -13.70
CA TRP A 117 0.98 2.57 -12.70
C TRP A 117 1.74 1.81 -11.60
N ARG A 118 2.98 1.40 -11.85
CA ARG A 118 3.84 0.76 -10.84
C ARG A 118 4.36 1.76 -9.79
N ALA A 119 4.30 3.06 -10.08
CA ALA A 119 4.51 4.12 -9.10
C ALA A 119 3.17 4.65 -8.57
N SER A 120 2.16 4.72 -9.43
CA SER A 120 0.82 5.27 -9.14
C SER A 120 -0.27 4.21 -9.42
N PRO A 121 -0.47 3.22 -8.55
CA PRO A 121 -1.41 2.12 -8.79
C PRO A 121 -2.85 2.58 -9.01
N LEU A 122 -3.22 3.77 -8.56
CA LEU A 122 -4.49 4.40 -8.89
C LEU A 122 -4.68 4.62 -10.39
N LEU A 123 -3.61 4.68 -11.19
CA LEU A 123 -3.68 4.88 -12.65
C LEU A 123 -3.85 3.59 -13.45
N HIS A 124 -3.76 2.43 -12.81
CA HIS A 124 -3.92 1.17 -13.53
C HIS A 124 -5.33 1.05 -14.13
N THR A 125 -5.45 0.67 -15.39
CA THR A 125 -6.72 0.70 -16.14
C THR A 125 -7.70 -0.40 -15.73
N ASP A 126 -7.20 -1.55 -15.28
CA ASP A 126 -8.00 -2.70 -14.84
C ASP A 126 -7.65 -3.10 -13.40
N LEU A 127 -8.57 -2.84 -12.47
CA LEU A 127 -8.47 -3.27 -11.08
C LEU A 127 -9.40 -4.45 -10.76
N THR A 128 -9.94 -5.16 -11.75
CA THR A 128 -10.80 -6.32 -11.51
C THR A 128 -10.01 -7.51 -10.96
N ARG A 129 -10.69 -8.42 -10.26
CA ARG A 129 -10.12 -9.69 -9.76
C ARG A 129 -8.89 -9.55 -8.87
N LEU A 130 -8.76 -8.44 -8.17
CA LEU A 130 -7.75 -8.26 -7.15
C LEU A 130 -8.17 -8.90 -5.82
N PRO A 131 -7.22 -9.28 -4.95
CA PRO A 131 -7.56 -9.85 -3.65
C PRO A 131 -8.37 -8.86 -2.82
N PRO A 132 -9.21 -9.34 -1.87
CA PRO A 132 -9.87 -8.49 -0.90
C PRO A 132 -8.89 -7.53 -0.22
N ALA A 133 -9.35 -6.34 0.11
CA ALA A 133 -8.50 -5.27 0.64
C ALA A 133 -9.04 -4.66 1.94
N LEU A 134 -8.13 -4.26 2.83
CA LEU A 134 -8.38 -3.23 3.82
C LEU A 134 -7.49 -2.03 3.47
N VAL A 135 -8.13 -0.91 3.18
CA VAL A 135 -7.45 0.39 2.99
C VAL A 135 -7.73 1.26 4.21
N LEU A 136 -6.68 1.63 4.92
CA LEU A 136 -6.74 2.45 6.11
C LEU A 136 -6.05 3.79 5.82
N THR A 137 -6.67 4.92 6.20
CA THR A 137 -6.10 6.26 6.02
C THR A 137 -6.16 7.07 7.31
N ALA A 138 -5.46 8.19 7.34
CA ALA A 138 -5.50 9.17 8.43
C ALA A 138 -6.14 10.47 7.93
N GLY A 139 -6.92 11.17 8.79
CA GLY A 139 -7.66 12.37 8.39
C GLY A 139 -6.76 13.55 8.05
N PHE A 140 -5.71 13.75 8.85
CA PHE A 140 -4.72 14.83 8.66
C PHE A 140 -3.48 14.30 7.91
N ASP A 141 -3.74 13.69 6.74
CA ASP A 141 -2.73 13.11 5.86
C ASP A 141 -2.96 13.58 4.43
N LEU A 142 -1.91 14.03 3.78
CA LEU A 142 -2.01 14.45 2.39
C LEU A 142 -2.32 13.28 1.42
N LEU A 143 -2.04 12.02 1.82
CA LEU A 143 -2.37 10.80 1.05
C LEU A 143 -3.81 10.29 1.29
N ARG A 144 -4.61 10.96 2.15
CA ARG A 144 -5.96 10.54 2.52
C ARG A 144 -6.86 10.26 1.32
N ASP A 145 -6.98 11.24 0.44
CA ASP A 145 -7.96 11.21 -0.64
C ASP A 145 -7.60 10.19 -1.72
N GLU A 146 -6.32 10.04 -2.04
CA GLU A 146 -5.89 9.04 -3.03
C GLU A 146 -6.05 7.61 -2.50
N GLY A 147 -5.89 7.39 -1.18
CA GLY A 147 -6.21 6.13 -0.53
C GLY A 147 -7.69 5.79 -0.61
N LEU A 148 -8.57 6.77 -0.36
CA LEU A 148 -10.03 6.63 -0.55
C LEU A 148 -10.36 6.32 -2.01
N GLN A 149 -9.82 7.09 -2.96
CA GLN A 149 -10.07 6.89 -4.39
C GLN A 149 -9.63 5.49 -4.85
N TYR A 150 -8.54 4.96 -4.31
CA TYR A 150 -8.10 3.61 -4.63
C TYR A 150 -9.06 2.55 -4.08
N ALA A 151 -9.53 2.70 -2.83
CA ALA A 151 -10.54 1.82 -2.24
C ALA A 151 -11.86 1.84 -3.03
N ASP A 152 -12.31 3.02 -3.45
CA ASP A 152 -13.50 3.18 -4.29
C ASP A 152 -13.35 2.49 -5.65
N ARG A 153 -12.20 2.66 -6.31
CA ARG A 153 -11.91 2.00 -7.58
C ARG A 153 -11.83 0.47 -7.45
N LEU A 154 -11.27 -0.04 -6.35
CA LEU A 154 -11.30 -1.47 -6.06
C LEU A 154 -12.74 -1.99 -5.93
N SER A 155 -13.58 -1.27 -5.18
CA SER A 155 -15.00 -1.63 -4.99
C SER A 155 -15.79 -1.54 -6.30
N GLN A 156 -15.61 -0.47 -7.09
CA GLN A 156 -16.25 -0.29 -8.40
C GLN A 156 -15.85 -1.39 -9.40
N ALA A 157 -14.62 -1.90 -9.27
CA ALA A 157 -14.13 -3.02 -10.08
C ALA A 157 -14.65 -4.40 -9.59
N GLY A 158 -15.52 -4.43 -8.57
CA GLY A 158 -16.15 -5.64 -8.05
C GLY A 158 -15.33 -6.41 -7.00
N ASN A 159 -14.27 -5.80 -6.47
CA ASN A 159 -13.50 -6.43 -5.40
C ASN A 159 -14.11 -6.12 -4.03
N CYS A 160 -13.88 -7.01 -3.05
CA CYS A 160 -14.23 -6.74 -1.65
C CYS A 160 -13.19 -5.80 -1.03
N ALA A 161 -13.47 -4.50 -1.00
CA ALA A 161 -12.60 -3.51 -0.38
C ALA A 161 -13.29 -2.84 0.81
N GLN A 162 -12.63 -2.87 1.96
CA GLN A 162 -13.02 -2.12 3.14
C GLN A 162 -12.17 -0.86 3.26
N TYR A 163 -12.81 0.27 3.54
CA TYR A 163 -12.13 1.54 3.78
C TYR A 163 -12.40 2.02 5.21
N VAL A 164 -11.35 2.45 5.90
CA VAL A 164 -11.43 3.03 7.25
C VAL A 164 -10.54 4.26 7.32
N CYS A 165 -11.11 5.40 7.70
CA CYS A 165 -10.35 6.62 7.97
C CYS A 165 -10.28 6.86 9.48
N PHE A 166 -9.08 7.01 10.01
CA PHE A 166 -8.85 7.54 11.35
C PHE A 166 -8.79 9.07 11.27
N GLU A 167 -9.96 9.70 11.30
CA GLU A 167 -10.16 11.11 10.95
C GLU A 167 -9.34 12.10 11.79
N ARG A 168 -8.98 11.72 13.03
CA ARG A 168 -8.25 12.58 13.97
C ARG A 168 -6.75 12.29 14.02
N GLN A 169 -6.26 11.44 13.11
CA GLN A 169 -4.87 10.99 13.09
C GLN A 169 -4.07 11.60 11.95
N VAL A 170 -2.75 11.57 12.10
CA VAL A 170 -1.76 12.02 11.11
C VAL A 170 -1.14 10.82 10.39
N HIS A 171 -0.45 11.07 9.27
CA HIS A 171 0.37 10.04 8.61
C HIS A 171 1.36 9.41 9.60
N GLY A 172 1.56 8.10 9.53
CA GLY A 172 2.50 7.39 10.41
C GLY A 172 1.96 7.05 11.80
N PHE A 173 0.73 7.44 12.16
CA PHE A 173 0.19 7.26 13.51
C PHE A 173 0.20 5.82 14.01
N ILE A 174 0.07 4.83 13.13
CA ILE A 174 -0.01 3.40 13.51
C ILE A 174 1.23 2.93 14.27
N THR A 175 2.37 3.60 14.08
CA THR A 175 3.63 3.30 14.78
C THR A 175 3.71 3.93 16.18
N MET A 176 2.73 4.75 16.55
CA MET A 176 2.72 5.57 17.79
C MET A 176 1.92 4.95 18.93
N GLY A 177 1.78 3.62 18.96
CA GLY A 177 0.93 2.91 19.93
C GLY A 177 1.29 3.10 21.41
N LYS A 178 2.47 3.68 21.73
CA LYS A 178 2.83 4.06 23.10
C LYS A 178 2.16 5.35 23.58
N VAL A 179 1.65 6.17 22.65
CA VAL A 179 1.09 7.51 22.96
C VAL A 179 -0.29 7.75 22.35
N LEU A 180 -0.70 6.93 21.38
CA LEU A 180 -2.00 7.05 20.68
C LEU A 180 -2.78 5.73 20.78
N ASP A 181 -3.93 5.75 21.45
CA ASP A 181 -4.79 4.57 21.58
C ASP A 181 -5.36 4.12 20.22
N GLU A 182 -5.66 5.07 19.32
CA GLU A 182 -6.12 4.77 17.97
C GLU A 182 -5.08 3.98 17.14
N ALA A 183 -3.79 4.15 17.43
CA ALA A 183 -2.75 3.33 16.79
C ALA A 183 -2.91 1.84 17.15
N ASN A 184 -3.16 1.55 18.43
CA ASN A 184 -3.43 0.18 18.90
C ASN A 184 -4.73 -0.36 18.31
N THR A 185 -5.76 0.48 18.19
CA THR A 185 -7.04 0.13 17.56
C THR A 185 -6.82 -0.21 16.07
N ALA A 186 -6.03 0.59 15.35
CA ALA A 186 -5.70 0.35 13.95
C ALA A 186 -4.92 -0.96 13.78
N VAL A 187 -3.93 -1.25 14.62
CA VAL A 187 -3.18 -2.51 14.61
C VAL A 187 -4.11 -3.71 14.87
N ALA A 188 -5.02 -3.60 15.85
CA ALA A 188 -5.98 -4.66 16.15
C ALA A 188 -6.94 -4.93 14.98
N LEU A 189 -7.40 -3.86 14.31
CA LEU A 189 -8.24 -3.94 13.11
C LEU A 189 -7.49 -4.67 11.98
N CYS A 190 -6.26 -4.25 11.68
CA CYS A 190 -5.40 -4.88 10.67
C CYS A 190 -5.17 -6.37 10.99
N GLY A 191 -4.83 -6.70 12.23
CA GLY A 191 -4.64 -8.07 12.68
C GLY A 191 -5.91 -8.92 12.57
N THR A 192 -7.08 -8.34 12.82
CA THR A 192 -8.37 -9.02 12.68
C THR A 192 -8.70 -9.30 11.21
N ALA A 193 -8.48 -8.32 10.32
CA ALA A 193 -8.68 -8.48 8.90
C ALA A 193 -7.77 -9.59 8.32
N LEU A 194 -6.48 -9.58 8.68
CA LEU A 194 -5.53 -10.60 8.26
C LEU A 194 -5.91 -11.99 8.78
N ARG A 195 -6.25 -12.13 10.08
CA ARG A 195 -6.69 -13.43 10.63
C ARG A 195 -7.89 -13.98 9.89
N ARG A 196 -8.87 -13.13 9.57
CA ARG A 196 -10.07 -13.54 8.83
C ARG A 196 -9.73 -13.96 7.39
N ALA A 197 -8.89 -13.20 6.71
CA ALA A 197 -8.51 -13.47 5.32
C ALA A 197 -7.63 -14.71 5.17
N LEU A 198 -6.82 -15.01 6.18
CA LEU A 198 -5.86 -16.11 6.18
C LEU A 198 -6.34 -17.33 7.01
N ALA A 199 -7.60 -17.35 7.48
CA ALA A 199 -8.17 -18.50 8.17
C ALA A 199 -8.23 -19.71 7.22
N PRO A 200 -8.06 -20.95 7.73
CA PRO A 200 -8.38 -22.14 6.96
C PRO A 200 -9.85 -22.12 6.52
N ALA A 201 -10.11 -22.59 5.30
CA ALA A 201 -11.48 -22.77 4.79
C ALA A 201 -12.20 -23.88 5.56
#